data_c82d51359da87b219caf80dfc71996f2
#
_entry.id   c82d51359da87b219caf80dfc71996f2
#
_cell.length_a   1.000
_cell.length_b   1.000
_cell.length_c   1.000
_cell.angle_alpha   90.00
_cell.angle_beta   90.00
_cell.angle_gamma   90.00
#
_symmetry.space_group_name_H-M   'P 1'
#
loop_
_entity.id
_entity.type
_entity.pdbx_description
1 polymer ?
#
loop_
_entity_poly.entity_id
_entity_poly.type
_entity_poly.pdbx_seq_one_letter_code
_entity_poly.pdbx_strand_id
1 'polypeptide(L)'
;RRALDFAQIVVEPEQINIFSNNGQAIAGIRDFLKTEKGFTKFTEDPRTGKLIVKLPKLTFENKMELSNAIDGKFGIFLKNITGVKTQTGTQIRAGLNNEFIDGREATKAGKEIDLILAHYRKLGRTFALCKQKLILARDFKFEKEEDISLEKNIKQILYLFQ
;
A
#
# COMPACT_ATOMS: atom_id res chain seq x y z
N ARG A 1 22.17 0.00 14.39
CA ARG A 1 21.55 -1.34 14.53
C ARG A 1 20.04 -1.12 14.57
N ARG A 2 19.24 -1.93 13.88
CA ARG A 2 17.78 -1.76 13.79
C ARG A 2 17.12 -2.45 14.98
N ALA A 3 15.99 -1.90 15.50
CA ALA A 3 15.25 -2.52 16.61
C ALA A 3 14.80 -3.96 16.27
N LEU A 4 14.51 -4.23 15.02
CA LEU A 4 14.14 -5.57 14.50
C LEU A 4 15.24 -6.62 14.65
N ASP A 5 16.50 -6.23 14.82
CA ASP A 5 17.63 -7.16 15.03
C ASP A 5 17.62 -7.75 16.45
N PHE A 6 16.90 -7.13 17.39
CA PHE A 6 16.93 -7.45 18.82
C PHE A 6 15.54 -7.66 19.45
N ALA A 7 14.48 -7.32 18.74
CA ALA A 7 13.12 -7.39 19.24
C ALA A 7 12.14 -7.88 18.18
N GLN A 8 11.17 -8.68 18.59
CA GLN A 8 10.03 -9.03 17.79
C GLN A 8 8.97 -7.94 17.92
N ILE A 9 8.52 -7.38 16.80
CA ILE A 9 7.51 -6.33 16.76
C ILE A 9 6.25 -6.89 16.10
N VAL A 10 5.15 -6.91 16.84
CA VAL A 10 3.83 -7.32 16.36
C VAL A 10 2.93 -6.10 16.34
N VAL A 11 2.44 -5.75 15.15
CA VAL A 11 1.55 -4.60 14.94
C VAL A 11 0.10 -5.10 14.93
N GLU A 12 -0.69 -4.63 15.89
CA GLU A 12 -2.12 -4.83 15.98
C GLU A 12 -2.87 -3.54 15.60
N PRO A 13 -4.17 -3.57 15.30
CA PRO A 13 -4.92 -2.39 14.86
C PRO A 13 -4.90 -1.20 15.84
N GLU A 14 -4.81 -1.45 17.15
CA GLU A 14 -4.87 -0.43 18.19
C GLU A 14 -3.59 -0.32 19.01
N GLN A 15 -2.62 -1.22 18.81
CA GLN A 15 -1.38 -1.25 19.60
C GLN A 15 -0.22 -1.90 18.85
N ILE A 16 0.98 -1.56 19.26
CA ILE A 16 2.22 -2.24 18.84
C ILE A 16 2.78 -2.97 20.05
N ASN A 17 3.01 -4.27 19.87
CA ASN A 17 3.59 -5.13 20.88
C ASN A 17 5.05 -5.38 20.55
N ILE A 18 5.96 -5.08 21.49
CA ILE A 18 7.39 -5.25 21.31
C ILE A 18 7.90 -6.26 22.36
N PHE A 19 8.51 -7.33 21.88
CA PHE A 19 9.08 -8.40 22.70
C PHE A 19 10.58 -8.48 22.48
N SER A 20 11.34 -8.67 23.54
CA SER A 20 12.74 -9.03 23.45
C SER A 20 13.15 -9.85 24.66
N ASN A 21 13.99 -10.84 24.42
CA ASN A 21 14.62 -11.62 25.50
C ASN A 21 15.86 -10.90 26.07
N ASN A 22 16.24 -9.76 25.49
CA ASN A 22 17.38 -8.97 25.91
C ASN A 22 16.91 -7.71 26.67
N GLY A 23 17.12 -7.70 28.00
CA GLY A 23 16.73 -6.58 28.85
C GLY A 23 17.39 -5.24 28.49
N GLN A 24 18.62 -5.24 27.98
CA GLN A 24 19.28 -4.01 27.53
C GLN A 24 18.63 -3.46 26.27
N ALA A 25 18.20 -4.34 25.34
CA ALA A 25 17.48 -3.92 24.13
C ALA A 25 16.12 -3.31 24.48
N ILE A 26 15.36 -3.90 25.40
CA ILE A 26 14.09 -3.36 25.89
C ILE A 26 14.30 -1.99 26.56
N ALA A 27 15.32 -1.84 27.40
CA ALA A 27 15.63 -0.56 28.03
C ALA A 27 15.94 0.53 26.99
N GLY A 28 16.77 0.23 25.99
CA GLY A 28 17.08 1.16 24.90
C GLY A 28 15.86 1.53 24.06
N ILE A 29 14.98 0.58 23.76
CA ILE A 29 13.71 0.84 23.05
C ILE A 29 12.78 1.71 23.90
N ARG A 30 12.69 1.44 25.20
CA ARG A 30 11.91 2.24 26.16
C ARG A 30 12.38 3.69 26.19
N ASP A 31 13.68 3.91 26.26
CA ASP A 31 14.25 5.26 26.31
C ASP A 31 14.02 6.00 24.98
N PHE A 32 14.16 5.31 23.86
CA PHE A 32 13.81 5.87 22.55
C PHE A 32 12.32 6.27 22.48
N LEU A 33 11.39 5.40 22.93
CA LEU A 33 9.96 5.70 22.94
C LEU A 33 9.60 6.90 23.82
N LYS A 34 10.35 7.13 24.92
CA LYS A 34 10.16 8.31 25.77
C LYS A 34 10.59 9.61 25.10
N THR A 35 11.61 9.56 24.25
CA THR A 35 12.16 10.74 23.56
C THR A 35 11.37 11.10 22.32
N GLU A 36 10.71 10.14 21.67
CA GLU A 36 9.92 10.35 20.45
C GLU A 36 8.53 10.92 20.76
N LYS A 37 8.23 12.09 20.20
CA LYS A 37 7.00 12.84 20.47
C LYS A 37 5.69 12.10 20.08
N GLY A 38 5.77 11.08 19.24
CA GLY A 38 4.60 10.33 18.75
C GLY A 38 4.17 9.15 19.65
N PHE A 39 5.04 8.69 20.56
CA PHE A 39 4.82 7.44 21.32
C PHE A 39 4.78 7.68 22.83
N THR A 40 4.06 8.70 23.28
CA THR A 40 4.03 9.12 24.69
C THR A 40 3.31 8.17 25.63
N LYS A 41 2.53 7.21 25.12
CA LYS A 41 1.75 6.28 25.95
C LYS A 41 2.12 4.84 25.62
N PHE A 42 3.02 4.28 26.40
CA PHE A 42 3.30 2.85 26.41
C PHE A 42 3.21 2.29 27.82
N THR A 43 2.88 1.02 27.92
CA THR A 43 2.83 0.26 29.16
C THR A 43 3.77 -0.93 29.05
N GLU A 44 4.42 -1.29 30.15
CA GLU A 44 5.24 -2.49 30.25
C GLU A 44 4.46 -3.54 31.03
N ASP A 45 4.36 -4.73 30.49
CA ASP A 45 3.79 -5.88 31.21
C ASP A 45 4.84 -6.42 32.19
N PRO A 46 4.63 -6.33 33.49
CA PRO A 46 5.62 -6.72 34.50
C PRO A 46 5.94 -8.22 34.51
N ARG A 47 5.07 -9.06 33.89
CA ARG A 47 5.26 -10.52 33.84
C ARG A 47 6.13 -10.95 32.68
N THR A 48 5.96 -10.31 31.51
CA THR A 48 6.60 -10.73 30.27
C THR A 48 7.68 -9.75 29.81
N GLY A 49 7.84 -8.59 30.44
CA GLY A 49 8.72 -7.51 29.96
C GLY A 49 8.30 -6.93 28.59
N LYS A 50 7.07 -7.23 28.15
CA LYS A 50 6.52 -6.77 26.88
C LYS A 50 6.23 -5.27 26.95
N LEU A 51 6.70 -4.52 25.96
CA LEU A 51 6.29 -3.13 25.78
C LEU A 51 5.05 -3.07 24.89
N ILE A 52 3.99 -2.45 25.36
CA ILE A 52 2.72 -2.25 24.66
C ILE A 52 2.59 -0.76 24.38
N VAL A 53 2.72 -0.38 23.12
CA VAL A 53 2.55 1.01 22.65
C VAL A 53 1.14 1.14 22.11
N LYS A 54 0.28 1.89 22.83
CA LYS A 54 -1.07 2.18 22.34
C LYS A 54 -1.02 3.20 21.22
N LEU A 55 -1.59 2.84 20.09
CA LEU A 55 -1.74 3.75 18.96
C LEU A 55 -2.90 4.73 19.23
N PRO A 56 -2.74 6.02 18.95
CA PRO A 56 -3.86 6.95 19.01
C PRO A 56 -4.95 6.50 18.03
N LYS A 57 -6.22 6.66 18.44
CA LYS A 57 -7.33 6.44 17.52
C LYS A 57 -7.17 7.39 16.33
N LEU A 58 -7.28 6.86 15.11
CA LEU A 58 -7.22 7.65 13.90
C LEU A 58 -8.37 8.68 13.90
N THR A 59 -8.03 9.96 13.94
CA THR A 59 -9.00 11.03 13.73
C THR A 59 -9.50 11.00 12.28
N PHE A 60 -10.61 11.67 12.00
CA PHE A 60 -11.14 11.76 10.65
C PHE A 60 -10.12 12.42 9.70
N GLU A 61 -9.44 13.48 10.16
CA GLU A 61 -8.38 14.16 9.40
C GLU A 61 -7.25 13.20 9.04
N ASN A 62 -6.73 12.43 9.99
CA ASN A 62 -5.67 11.46 9.75
C ASN A 62 -6.11 10.36 8.76
N LYS A 63 -7.39 9.92 8.83
CA LYS A 63 -7.94 8.97 7.86
C LYS A 63 -7.98 9.55 6.45
N MET A 64 -8.37 10.83 6.33
CA MET A 64 -8.39 11.53 5.05
C MET A 64 -6.99 11.71 4.48
N GLU A 65 -6.00 12.08 5.30
CA GLU A 65 -4.60 12.18 4.87
C GLU A 65 -4.08 10.83 4.36
N LEU A 66 -4.37 9.72 5.06
CA LEU A 66 -4.01 8.39 4.62
C LEU A 66 -4.71 8.00 3.31
N SER A 67 -5.98 8.38 3.14
CA SER A 67 -6.73 8.16 1.91
C SER A 67 -6.10 8.91 0.74
N ASN A 68 -5.75 10.18 0.92
CA ASN A 68 -5.07 11.00 -0.08
C ASN A 68 -3.68 10.46 -0.42
N ALA A 69 -2.94 9.94 0.57
CA ALA A 69 -1.65 9.30 0.34
C ALA A 69 -1.78 8.02 -0.54
N ILE A 70 -2.90 7.29 -0.45
CA ILE A 70 -3.18 6.14 -1.32
C ILE A 70 -3.38 6.60 -2.76
N ASP A 71 -4.15 7.67 -2.99
CA ASP A 71 -4.33 8.23 -4.33
C ASP A 71 -3.01 8.73 -4.93
N GLY A 72 -2.16 9.35 -4.12
CA GLY A 72 -0.79 9.72 -4.51
C GLY A 72 0.04 8.51 -4.97
N LYS A 73 0.01 7.42 -4.21
CA LYS A 73 0.70 6.17 -4.57
C LYS A 73 0.12 5.54 -5.84
N PHE A 74 -1.20 5.58 -6.01
CA PHE A 74 -1.85 5.13 -7.22
C PHE A 74 -1.43 5.96 -8.43
N GLY A 75 -1.29 7.29 -8.28
CA GLY A 75 -0.75 8.18 -9.33
C GLY A 75 0.67 7.79 -9.75
N ILE A 76 1.55 7.49 -8.79
CA ILE A 76 2.92 7.00 -9.07
C ILE A 76 2.87 5.66 -9.81
N PHE A 77 2.02 4.73 -9.38
CA PHE A 77 1.82 3.46 -10.06
C PHE A 77 1.38 3.65 -11.53
N LEU A 78 0.40 4.53 -11.78
CA LEU A 78 -0.05 4.85 -13.14
C LEU A 78 1.08 5.41 -14.00
N LYS A 79 1.91 6.30 -13.45
CA LYS A 79 3.07 6.86 -14.14
C LYS A 79 4.05 5.74 -14.54
N ASN A 80 4.33 4.83 -13.63
CA ASN A 80 5.26 3.73 -13.87
C ASN A 80 4.76 2.77 -14.97
N ILE A 81 3.50 2.31 -14.92
CA ILE A 81 2.96 1.42 -15.95
C ILE A 81 2.85 2.10 -17.31
N THR A 82 2.57 3.42 -17.35
CA THR A 82 2.57 4.19 -18.58
C THR A 82 4.00 4.32 -19.15
N GLY A 83 5.00 4.48 -18.28
CA GLY A 83 6.42 4.45 -18.68
C GLY A 83 6.83 3.14 -19.33
N VAL A 84 6.42 2.01 -18.76
CA VAL A 84 6.64 0.67 -19.34
C VAL A 84 5.98 0.55 -20.72
N LYS A 85 4.72 1.02 -20.87
CA LYS A 85 4.04 1.05 -22.18
C LYS A 85 4.86 1.83 -23.21
N THR A 86 5.34 3.03 -22.85
CA THR A 86 6.13 3.87 -23.75
C THR A 86 7.42 3.16 -24.18
N GLN A 87 8.13 2.56 -23.22
CA GLN A 87 9.37 1.81 -23.48
C GLN A 87 9.12 0.62 -24.43
N THR A 88 8.07 -0.17 -24.15
CA THR A 88 7.70 -1.32 -25.02
C THR A 88 7.27 -0.86 -26.39
N GLY A 89 6.52 0.24 -26.49
CA GLY A 89 6.15 0.84 -27.79
C GLY A 89 7.37 1.28 -28.62
N THR A 90 8.42 1.78 -27.96
CA THR A 90 9.70 2.09 -28.64
C THR A 90 10.38 0.83 -29.15
N GLN A 91 10.36 -0.26 -28.38
CA GLN A 91 10.94 -1.55 -28.80
C GLN A 91 10.19 -2.14 -30.00
N ILE A 92 8.84 -2.06 -30.03
CA ILE A 92 8.03 -2.52 -31.17
C ILE A 92 8.37 -1.72 -32.43
N ARG A 93 8.49 -0.39 -32.31
CA ARG A 93 8.89 0.46 -33.44
C ARG A 93 10.28 0.11 -33.95
N ALA A 94 11.23 -0.13 -33.04
CA ALA A 94 12.58 -0.55 -33.44
C ALA A 94 12.55 -1.91 -34.15
N GLY A 95 11.77 -2.88 -33.69
CA GLY A 95 11.58 -4.17 -34.35
C GLY A 95 10.96 -4.04 -35.73
N LEU A 96 9.97 -3.13 -35.91
CA LEU A 96 9.38 -2.84 -37.23
C LEU A 96 10.39 -2.18 -38.18
N ASN A 97 11.14 -1.17 -37.71
CA ASN A 97 12.13 -0.45 -38.52
C ASN A 97 13.31 -1.33 -38.93
N ASN A 98 13.64 -2.33 -38.15
CA ASN A 98 14.70 -3.30 -38.45
C ASN A 98 14.18 -4.57 -39.16
N GLU A 99 12.92 -4.56 -39.58
CA GLU A 99 12.28 -5.67 -40.33
C GLU A 99 12.24 -6.99 -39.53
N PHE A 100 12.37 -6.95 -38.20
CA PHE A 100 12.24 -8.13 -37.33
C PHE A 100 10.79 -8.57 -37.13
N ILE A 101 9.84 -7.64 -37.25
CA ILE A 101 8.40 -7.87 -37.19
C ILE A 101 7.70 -7.13 -38.31
N ASP A 102 6.57 -7.65 -38.76
CA ASP A 102 5.76 -6.98 -39.74
C ASP A 102 4.76 -5.96 -39.12
N GLY A 103 4.09 -5.17 -39.98
CA GLY A 103 3.13 -4.15 -39.54
C GLY A 103 1.89 -4.73 -38.86
N ARG A 104 1.50 -5.99 -39.17
CA ARG A 104 0.38 -6.68 -38.48
C ARG A 104 0.75 -7.10 -37.11
N GLU A 105 1.96 -7.67 -36.94
CA GLU A 105 2.52 -8.07 -35.65
C GLU A 105 2.70 -6.86 -34.73
N ALA A 106 3.25 -5.75 -35.27
CA ALA A 106 3.39 -4.51 -34.54
C ALA A 106 2.04 -3.96 -34.04
N THR A 107 1.02 -4.00 -34.90
CA THR A 107 -0.34 -3.55 -34.58
C THR A 107 -0.98 -4.44 -33.51
N LYS A 108 -0.81 -5.77 -33.62
CA LYS A 108 -1.33 -6.74 -32.67
C LYS A 108 -0.68 -6.54 -31.30
N ALA A 109 0.66 -6.44 -31.25
CA ALA A 109 1.41 -6.20 -30.01
C ALA A 109 0.98 -4.87 -29.35
N GLY A 110 0.77 -3.80 -30.12
CA GLY A 110 0.27 -2.52 -29.60
C GLY A 110 -1.09 -2.66 -28.92
N LYS A 111 -2.04 -3.37 -29.53
CA LYS A 111 -3.37 -3.62 -28.95
C LYS A 111 -3.29 -4.47 -27.67
N GLU A 112 -2.45 -5.51 -27.65
CA GLU A 112 -2.25 -6.34 -26.48
C GLU A 112 -1.69 -5.54 -25.30
N ILE A 113 -0.73 -4.65 -25.54
CA ILE A 113 -0.19 -3.76 -24.51
C ILE A 113 -1.27 -2.83 -23.97
N ASP A 114 -2.14 -2.29 -24.82
CA ASP A 114 -3.25 -1.42 -24.38
C ASP A 114 -4.25 -2.18 -23.49
N LEU A 115 -4.57 -3.41 -23.83
CA LEU A 115 -5.43 -4.28 -23.01
C LEU A 115 -4.78 -4.59 -21.66
N ILE A 116 -3.50 -4.95 -21.66
CA ILE A 116 -2.74 -5.23 -20.43
C ILE A 116 -2.71 -3.97 -19.56
N LEU A 117 -2.41 -2.81 -20.13
CA LEU A 117 -2.39 -1.54 -19.40
C LEU A 117 -3.74 -1.22 -18.76
N ALA A 118 -4.84 -1.37 -19.53
CA ALA A 118 -6.19 -1.15 -19.04
C ALA A 118 -6.52 -2.10 -17.87
N HIS A 119 -6.13 -3.37 -17.98
CA HIS A 119 -6.31 -4.36 -16.94
C HIS A 119 -5.57 -3.96 -15.63
N TYR A 120 -4.27 -3.64 -15.71
CA TYR A 120 -3.49 -3.26 -14.53
C TYR A 120 -3.95 -1.93 -13.94
N ARG A 121 -4.38 -0.96 -14.76
CA ARG A 121 -4.98 0.29 -14.28
C ARG A 121 -6.23 0.01 -13.44
N LYS A 122 -7.14 -0.83 -13.96
CA LYS A 122 -8.36 -1.24 -13.26
C LYS A 122 -8.04 -1.97 -11.95
N LEU A 123 -7.09 -2.91 -11.99
CA LEU A 123 -6.66 -3.69 -10.83
C LEU A 123 -6.06 -2.77 -9.75
N GLY A 124 -5.14 -1.88 -10.12
CA GLY A 124 -4.51 -0.93 -9.19
C GLY A 124 -5.55 0.01 -8.55
N ARG A 125 -6.53 0.52 -9.34
CA ARG A 125 -7.61 1.35 -8.79
C ARG A 125 -8.48 0.56 -7.82
N THR A 126 -8.81 -0.69 -8.14
CA THR A 126 -9.58 -1.54 -7.23
C THR A 126 -8.88 -1.72 -5.88
N PHE A 127 -7.57 -2.00 -5.89
CA PHE A 127 -6.79 -2.12 -4.65
C PHE A 127 -6.71 -0.79 -3.87
N ALA A 128 -6.54 0.33 -4.55
CA ALA A 128 -6.55 1.65 -3.91
C ALA A 128 -7.89 1.89 -3.20
N LEU A 129 -9.01 1.67 -3.88
CA LEU A 129 -10.35 1.83 -3.31
C LEU A 129 -10.63 0.85 -2.17
N CYS A 130 -10.17 -0.41 -2.26
CA CYS A 130 -10.26 -1.37 -1.16
C CYS A 130 -9.56 -0.84 0.09
N LYS A 131 -8.35 -0.31 -0.07
CA LYS A 131 -7.57 0.23 1.05
C LYS A 131 -8.20 1.48 1.64
N GLN A 132 -8.70 2.39 0.80
CA GLN A 132 -9.45 3.58 1.24
C GLN A 132 -10.71 3.19 2.01
N LYS A 133 -11.47 2.21 1.53
CA LYS A 133 -12.67 1.71 2.21
C LYS A 133 -12.35 1.08 3.57
N LEU A 134 -11.22 0.39 3.72
CA LEU A 134 -10.77 -0.15 5.01
C LEU A 134 -10.42 0.97 6.00
N ILE A 135 -9.81 2.08 5.54
CA ILE A 135 -9.41 3.21 6.38
C ILE A 135 -10.61 4.06 6.77
N LEU A 136 -11.42 4.45 5.79
CA LEU A 136 -12.55 5.34 5.98
C LEU A 136 -13.79 4.63 6.56
N ALA A 137 -13.91 3.33 6.35
CA ALA A 137 -15.03 2.50 6.82
C ALA A 137 -16.40 3.09 6.41
N ARG A 138 -17.16 3.63 7.38
CA ARG A 138 -18.50 4.20 7.14
C ARG A 138 -18.46 5.52 6.37
N ASP A 139 -17.34 6.24 6.44
CA ASP A 139 -17.19 7.55 5.79
C ASP A 139 -16.76 7.43 4.32
N PHE A 140 -16.47 6.20 3.85
CA PHE A 140 -16.09 5.94 2.47
C PHE A 140 -17.25 6.19 1.49
N LYS A 141 -16.98 7.01 0.46
CA LYS A 141 -17.89 7.24 -0.66
C LYS A 141 -17.12 7.14 -1.97
N PHE A 142 -17.79 6.63 -3.01
CA PHE A 142 -17.23 6.69 -4.36
C PHE A 142 -17.35 8.12 -4.88
N GLU A 143 -16.25 8.70 -5.32
CA GLU A 143 -16.22 10.06 -5.89
C GLU A 143 -16.48 10.07 -7.41
N LYS A 144 -16.14 8.96 -8.09
CA LYS A 144 -16.22 8.86 -9.55
C LYS A 144 -17.18 7.74 -9.95
N GLU A 145 -17.94 7.98 -11.02
CA GLU A 145 -18.86 6.96 -11.57
C GLU A 145 -18.10 5.71 -12.04
N GLU A 146 -16.90 5.88 -12.58
CA GLU A 146 -16.03 4.76 -12.98
C GLU A 146 -15.70 3.83 -11.80
N ASP A 147 -15.52 4.39 -10.60
CA ASP A 147 -15.20 3.65 -9.39
C ASP A 147 -16.39 2.81 -8.88
N ILE A 148 -17.62 3.25 -9.14
CA ILE A 148 -18.85 2.51 -8.79
C ILE A 148 -18.88 1.17 -9.54
N SER A 149 -18.42 1.15 -10.79
CA SER A 149 -18.33 -0.09 -11.57
C SER A 149 -17.42 -1.15 -10.95
N LEU A 150 -16.52 -0.74 -10.06
CA LEU A 150 -15.56 -1.61 -9.36
C LEU A 150 -16.10 -2.16 -8.03
N GLU A 151 -17.30 -1.73 -7.59
CA GLU A 151 -17.84 -2.09 -6.26
C GLU A 151 -17.91 -3.60 -6.04
N LYS A 152 -18.33 -4.36 -7.06
CA LYS A 152 -18.40 -5.83 -6.99
C LYS A 152 -17.02 -6.45 -6.72
N ASN A 153 -16.02 -5.99 -7.44
CA ASN A 153 -14.63 -6.48 -7.28
C ASN A 153 -14.08 -6.12 -5.90
N ILE A 154 -14.38 -4.91 -5.43
CA ILE A 154 -13.98 -4.43 -4.09
C ILE A 154 -14.61 -5.32 -3.00
N LYS A 155 -15.90 -5.65 -3.11
CA LYS A 155 -16.57 -6.56 -2.16
C LYS A 155 -15.93 -7.95 -2.14
N GLN A 156 -15.60 -8.51 -3.31
CA GLN A 156 -14.93 -9.81 -3.41
C GLN A 156 -13.55 -9.80 -2.75
N ILE A 157 -12.75 -8.78 -3.02
CA ILE A 157 -11.41 -8.67 -2.42
C ILE A 157 -11.53 -8.51 -0.89
N LEU A 158 -12.40 -7.63 -0.41
CA LEU A 158 -12.57 -7.41 1.03
C LEU A 158 -13.06 -8.67 1.78
N TYR A 159 -13.86 -9.50 1.13
CA TYR A 159 -14.30 -10.77 1.69
C TYR A 159 -13.13 -11.75 1.91
N LEU A 160 -12.11 -11.72 1.08
CA LEU A 160 -10.92 -12.57 1.22
C LEU A 160 -9.97 -12.15 2.38
N PHE A 161 -10.18 -10.95 2.93
CA PHE A 161 -9.36 -10.39 4.02
C PHE A 161 -10.10 -10.31 5.37
N GLN A 162 -11.33 -10.85 5.45
CA GLN A 162 -12.08 -11.04 6.69
C GLN A 162 -11.85 -12.45 7.24
#